data_d9fe8d38987d1dfd3e1d3310772b1d70
#
_entry.id   d9fe8d38987d1dfd3e1d3310772b1d70
#
_cell.length_a   1.000
_cell.length_b   1.000
_cell.length_c   1.000
_cell.angle_alpha   90.00
_cell.angle_beta   90.00
_cell.angle_gamma   90.00
#
_symmetry.space_group_name_H-M   'P 1'
#
loop_
_entity.id
_entity.type
_entity.pdbx_description
1 polymer ?
#
loop_
_entity_poly.entity_id
_entity_poly.type
_entity_poly.pdbx_seq_one_letter_code
_entity_poly.pdbx_strand_id
1 'polypeptide(L)'
;MVKSRSAGAATAKTASKRAAVKPILPPKDLRPSGRKAGQTYDALVNATCDVIVATGNFSGESVAEKAGMATATFYAYFSTKEDALAAALEAVVRDFNGRVEPAMSIERLLDDGLRSVLHRVVTVMLANFRENAAVYRLGLASLPDSPRMRLIWRYHEHYAEEYIRRFVRLGMAAGRVRHADVDSTATLLLVILQGLNNHSLLPLDPDGPVISQFCDMVETFLAPSAT
;
A
#
# COMPACT_ATOMS: atom_id res chain seq x y z
N MET A 1 -36.55 -39.91 -45.51
CA MET A 1 -37.09 -38.98 -44.49
C MET A 1 -36.21 -39.07 -43.27
N VAL A 2 -35.27 -38.16 -43.11
CA VAL A 2 -34.41 -38.08 -41.94
C VAL A 2 -34.67 -36.72 -41.27
N LYS A 3 -35.19 -36.75 -40.04
CA LYS A 3 -35.47 -35.56 -39.23
C LYS A 3 -34.18 -35.04 -38.58
N SER A 4 -33.76 -33.84 -38.97
CA SER A 4 -32.70 -33.09 -38.28
C SER A 4 -33.22 -32.54 -36.95
N ARG A 5 -32.54 -32.88 -35.86
CA ARG A 5 -32.73 -32.26 -34.53
C ARG A 5 -31.76 -31.10 -34.39
N SER A 6 -32.26 -29.87 -34.32
CA SER A 6 -31.52 -28.72 -33.95
C SER A 6 -31.31 -28.74 -32.42
N ALA A 7 -30.03 -28.78 -31.99
CA ALA A 7 -29.66 -28.60 -30.60
C ALA A 7 -29.48 -27.11 -30.34
N GLY A 8 -30.40 -26.52 -29.60
CA GLY A 8 -30.26 -25.15 -29.10
C GLY A 8 -29.23 -25.10 -27.97
N ALA A 9 -28.14 -24.36 -28.19
CA ALA A 9 -27.14 -24.05 -27.16
C ALA A 9 -27.72 -23.04 -26.19
N ALA A 10 -28.07 -23.49 -24.98
CA ALA A 10 -28.37 -22.59 -23.86
C ALA A 10 -27.06 -22.07 -23.26
N THR A 11 -26.72 -20.83 -23.57
CA THR A 11 -25.65 -20.08 -22.90
C THR A 11 -26.06 -19.76 -21.46
N ALA A 12 -25.63 -20.58 -20.52
CA ALA A 12 -25.78 -20.31 -19.10
C ALA A 12 -24.94 -19.08 -18.69
N LYS A 13 -25.59 -17.95 -18.47
CA LYS A 13 -25.03 -16.76 -17.80
C LYS A 13 -24.85 -17.10 -16.33
N THR A 14 -23.68 -17.60 -15.96
CA THR A 14 -23.26 -17.70 -14.55
C THR A 14 -22.79 -16.32 -14.11
N ALA A 15 -23.71 -15.46 -13.70
CA ALA A 15 -23.39 -14.27 -12.93
C ALA A 15 -22.99 -14.71 -11.53
N SER A 16 -21.68 -14.83 -11.28
CA SER A 16 -21.14 -15.02 -9.95
C SER A 16 -21.58 -13.83 -9.08
N LYS A 17 -22.50 -14.08 -8.15
CA LYS A 17 -22.83 -13.14 -7.08
C LYS A 17 -21.59 -12.99 -6.19
N ARG A 18 -20.75 -12.00 -6.46
CA ARG A 18 -19.67 -11.60 -5.54
C ARG A 18 -20.34 -11.26 -4.20
N ALA A 19 -20.00 -12.00 -3.16
CA ALA A 19 -20.36 -11.64 -1.80
C ALA A 19 -19.79 -10.23 -1.53
N ALA A 20 -20.64 -9.29 -1.12
CA ALA A 20 -20.22 -7.97 -0.76
C ALA A 20 -19.15 -8.08 0.33
N VAL A 21 -17.92 -7.73 -0.01
CA VAL A 21 -16.80 -7.70 0.95
C VAL A 21 -17.18 -6.68 2.01
N LYS A 22 -17.27 -7.13 3.27
CA LYS A 22 -17.55 -6.22 4.39
C LYS A 22 -16.46 -5.15 4.40
N PRO A 23 -16.82 -3.85 4.55
CA PRO A 23 -15.85 -2.79 4.65
C PRO A 23 -14.87 -3.09 5.78
N ILE A 24 -13.57 -3.03 5.49
CA ILE A 24 -12.54 -3.17 6.51
C ILE A 24 -12.51 -1.85 7.26
N LEU A 25 -12.90 -1.89 8.53
CA LEU A 25 -12.89 -0.69 9.38
C LEU A 25 -11.43 -0.29 9.68
N PRO A 26 -11.16 1.03 9.80
CA PRO A 26 -9.83 1.50 10.19
C PRO A 26 -9.44 0.89 11.54
N PRO A 27 -8.14 0.63 11.75
CA PRO A 27 -7.64 0.22 13.07
C PRO A 27 -8.03 1.27 14.10
N LYS A 28 -8.28 0.82 15.33
CA LYS A 28 -8.58 1.74 16.42
C LYS A 28 -7.41 2.73 16.57
N ASP A 29 -7.71 4.00 16.38
CA ASP A 29 -6.74 5.06 16.60
C ASP A 29 -6.37 5.11 18.09
N LEU A 30 -5.11 4.90 18.40
CA LEU A 30 -4.57 5.00 19.76
C LEU A 30 -4.07 6.42 20.08
N ARG A 31 -4.08 7.31 19.09
CA ARG A 31 -3.64 8.68 19.28
C ARG A 31 -4.61 9.42 20.19
N PRO A 32 -4.16 9.97 21.32
CA PRO A 32 -5.02 10.72 22.24
C PRO A 32 -5.59 11.98 21.57
N SER A 33 -6.82 12.33 21.91
CA SER A 33 -7.54 13.48 21.35
C SER A 33 -7.01 14.85 21.84
N GLY A 34 -6.32 14.89 22.98
CA GLY A 34 -5.75 16.13 23.52
C GLY A 34 -4.51 16.61 22.75
N ARG A 35 -4.43 17.92 22.42
CA ARG A 35 -3.31 18.49 21.65
C ARG A 35 -1.93 18.09 22.18
N LYS A 36 -1.67 18.32 23.48
CA LYS A 36 -0.38 18.00 24.11
C LYS A 36 -0.11 16.49 24.13
N ALA A 37 -1.13 15.71 24.49
CA ALA A 37 -1.03 14.25 24.52
C ALA A 37 -0.82 13.67 23.11
N GLY A 38 -1.51 14.21 22.10
CA GLY A 38 -1.30 13.84 20.71
C GLY A 38 0.11 14.17 20.20
N GLN A 39 0.66 15.33 20.54
CA GLN A 39 2.05 15.69 20.19
C GLN A 39 3.07 14.74 20.84
N THR A 40 2.87 14.39 22.11
CA THR A 40 3.73 13.41 22.79
C THR A 40 3.63 12.03 22.15
N TYR A 41 2.43 11.59 21.79
CA TYR A 41 2.22 10.33 21.08
C TYR A 41 2.96 10.34 19.73
N ASP A 42 2.78 11.38 18.91
CA ASP A 42 3.42 11.51 17.60
C ASP A 42 4.96 11.51 17.74
N ALA A 43 5.50 12.19 18.75
CA ALA A 43 6.94 12.21 19.02
C ALA A 43 7.47 10.81 19.39
N LEU A 44 6.73 10.05 20.20
CA LEU A 44 7.11 8.67 20.54
C LEU A 44 7.00 7.72 19.34
N VAL A 45 5.99 7.89 18.47
CA VAL A 45 5.85 7.10 17.23
C VAL A 45 7.04 7.37 16.30
N ASN A 46 7.36 8.65 16.07
CA ASN A 46 8.50 9.05 15.23
C ASN A 46 9.82 8.52 15.81
N ALA A 47 10.03 8.66 17.12
CA ALA A 47 11.21 8.12 17.77
C ALA A 47 11.30 6.60 17.66
N THR A 48 10.15 5.89 17.69
CA THR A 48 10.11 4.44 17.46
C THR A 48 10.58 4.09 16.06
N CYS A 49 10.10 4.79 15.03
CA CYS A 49 10.56 4.61 13.65
C CYS A 49 12.06 4.89 13.53
N ASP A 50 12.53 6.02 14.06
CA ASP A 50 13.95 6.41 13.99
C ASP A 50 14.88 5.38 14.63
N VAL A 51 14.52 4.90 15.83
CA VAL A 51 15.32 3.88 16.53
C VAL A 51 15.34 2.58 15.74
N ILE A 52 14.19 2.13 15.21
CA ILE A 52 14.11 0.91 14.40
C ILE A 52 14.96 1.05 13.13
N VAL A 53 14.90 2.18 12.44
CA VAL A 53 15.67 2.43 11.22
C VAL A 53 17.17 2.44 11.52
N ALA A 54 17.58 3.06 12.63
CA ALA A 54 18.99 3.15 13.00
C ALA A 54 19.61 1.84 13.50
N THR A 55 18.83 1.01 14.22
CA THR A 55 19.38 -0.13 14.95
C THR A 55 18.79 -1.49 14.52
N GLY A 56 17.71 -1.49 13.77
CA GLY A 56 16.97 -2.69 13.37
C GLY A 56 16.08 -3.29 14.45
N ASN A 57 16.03 -2.69 15.64
CA ASN A 57 15.20 -3.10 16.79
C ASN A 57 14.95 -1.87 17.69
N PHE A 58 14.21 -2.04 18.81
CA PHE A 58 13.99 -0.96 19.78
C PHE A 58 13.62 -1.51 21.18
N SER A 59 13.74 -0.62 22.19
CA SER A 59 13.18 -0.83 23.53
C SER A 59 12.41 0.42 23.95
N GLY A 60 11.59 0.31 25.00
CA GLY A 60 10.89 1.48 25.53
C GLY A 60 11.86 2.57 26.02
N GLU A 61 12.99 2.16 26.58
CA GLU A 61 14.06 3.03 27.06
C GLU A 61 14.71 3.78 25.88
N SER A 62 15.11 3.08 24.82
CA SER A 62 15.76 3.68 23.65
C SER A 62 14.85 4.66 22.91
N VAL A 63 13.55 4.37 22.86
CA VAL A 63 12.56 5.26 22.26
C VAL A 63 12.33 6.49 23.13
N ALA A 64 12.18 6.32 24.45
CA ALA A 64 12.02 7.44 25.37
C ALA A 64 13.23 8.38 25.35
N GLU A 65 14.45 7.82 25.37
CA GLU A 65 15.70 8.57 25.23
C GLU A 65 15.74 9.36 23.91
N LYS A 66 15.44 8.70 22.78
CA LYS A 66 15.38 9.35 21.46
C LYS A 66 14.35 10.49 21.40
N ALA A 67 13.22 10.32 22.09
CA ALA A 67 12.18 11.33 22.18
C ALA A 67 12.48 12.45 23.20
N GLY A 68 13.55 12.37 23.98
CA GLY A 68 13.86 13.30 25.07
C GLY A 68 12.86 13.21 26.24
N MET A 69 12.35 12.02 26.52
CA MET A 69 11.30 11.77 27.51
C MET A 69 11.71 10.70 28.53
N ALA A 70 11.03 10.68 29.69
CA ALA A 70 11.22 9.60 30.65
C ALA A 70 10.64 8.26 30.12
N THR A 71 11.27 7.14 30.45
CA THR A 71 10.79 5.80 30.09
C THR A 71 9.35 5.53 30.58
N ALA A 72 8.98 6.06 31.74
CA ALA A 72 7.60 6.00 32.21
C ALA A 72 6.59 6.66 31.27
N THR A 73 7.01 7.69 30.53
CA THR A 73 6.15 8.33 29.51
C THR A 73 5.86 7.36 28.36
N PHE A 74 6.89 6.62 27.88
CA PHE A 74 6.65 5.60 26.85
C PHE A 74 5.58 4.59 27.28
N TYR A 75 5.71 4.02 28.48
CA TYR A 75 4.76 3.02 28.98
C TYR A 75 3.38 3.59 29.34
N ALA A 76 3.26 4.89 29.53
CA ALA A 76 1.96 5.55 29.66
C ALA A 76 1.18 5.60 28.34
N TYR A 77 1.87 5.58 27.17
CA TYR A 77 1.25 5.60 25.85
C TYR A 77 1.18 4.22 25.20
N PHE A 78 2.17 3.37 25.40
CA PHE A 78 2.27 2.03 24.81
C PHE A 78 2.39 0.98 25.91
N SER A 79 1.34 0.20 26.10
CA SER A 79 1.34 -0.87 27.12
C SER A 79 2.39 -1.96 26.81
N THR A 80 2.70 -2.15 25.53
CA THR A 80 3.65 -3.14 25.04
C THR A 80 4.54 -2.60 23.92
N LYS A 81 5.65 -3.25 23.66
CA LYS A 81 6.47 -2.98 22.46
C LYS A 81 5.67 -3.19 21.16
N GLU A 82 4.78 -4.17 21.15
CA GLU A 82 3.91 -4.45 20.01
C GLU A 82 3.00 -3.26 19.72
N ASP A 83 2.46 -2.58 20.74
CA ASP A 83 1.64 -1.38 20.54
C ASP A 83 2.42 -0.26 19.88
N ALA A 84 3.67 -0.04 20.29
CA ALA A 84 4.54 0.97 19.69
C ALA A 84 4.93 0.60 18.25
N LEU A 85 5.25 -0.67 17.98
CA LEU A 85 5.54 -1.15 16.63
C LEU A 85 4.32 -1.02 15.71
N ALA A 86 3.12 -1.33 16.22
CA ALA A 86 1.89 -1.19 15.48
C ALA A 86 1.61 0.28 15.13
N ALA A 87 1.84 1.20 16.05
CA ALA A 87 1.71 2.64 15.80
C ALA A 87 2.75 3.14 14.79
N ALA A 88 3.99 2.65 14.86
CA ALA A 88 5.04 2.97 13.91
C ALA A 88 4.71 2.46 12.49
N LEU A 89 4.28 1.20 12.35
CA LEU A 89 3.86 0.63 11.08
C LEU A 89 2.66 1.40 10.50
N GLU A 90 1.65 1.68 11.30
CA GLU A 90 0.48 2.48 10.91
C GLU A 90 0.90 3.85 10.36
N ALA A 91 1.81 4.55 11.04
CA ALA A 91 2.29 5.86 10.62
C ALA A 91 3.04 5.78 9.28
N VAL A 92 3.94 4.80 9.12
CA VAL A 92 4.71 4.59 7.89
C VAL A 92 3.82 4.27 6.70
N VAL A 93 2.86 3.34 6.87
CA VAL A 93 1.99 2.92 5.75
C VAL A 93 0.97 4.00 5.40
N ARG A 94 0.49 4.75 6.38
CA ARG A 94 -0.39 5.90 6.15
C ARG A 94 0.32 7.01 5.37
N ASP A 95 1.54 7.38 5.76
CA ASP A 95 2.35 8.36 5.06
C ASP A 95 2.66 7.89 3.62
N PHE A 96 3.01 6.63 3.44
CA PHE A 96 3.22 6.02 2.14
C PHE A 96 1.99 6.18 1.22
N ASN A 97 0.81 5.79 1.69
CA ASN A 97 -0.42 5.93 0.92
C ASN A 97 -0.72 7.40 0.60
N GLY A 98 -0.48 8.31 1.55
CA GLY A 98 -0.64 9.75 1.35
C GLY A 98 0.29 10.34 0.27
N ARG A 99 1.43 9.71 0.00
CA ARG A 99 2.36 10.10 -1.09
C ARG A 99 2.02 9.43 -2.42
N VAL A 100 1.62 8.15 -2.41
CA VAL A 100 1.35 7.38 -3.64
C VAL A 100 0.02 7.76 -4.27
N GLU A 101 -1.04 7.94 -3.50
CA GLU A 101 -2.36 8.27 -4.05
C GLU A 101 -2.34 9.53 -4.93
N PRO A 102 -1.75 10.68 -4.52
CA PRO A 102 -1.63 11.85 -5.39
C PRO A 102 -0.70 11.63 -6.60
N ALA A 103 0.29 10.75 -6.50
CA ALA A 103 1.15 10.39 -7.63
C ALA A 103 0.40 9.60 -8.70
N MET A 104 -0.62 8.83 -8.29
CA MET A 104 -1.50 8.02 -9.16
C MET A 104 -2.82 8.74 -9.46
N SER A 105 -2.79 10.03 -9.79
CA SER A 105 -4.00 10.79 -10.10
C SER A 105 -4.38 10.76 -11.58
N ILE A 106 -5.67 10.95 -11.87
CA ILE A 106 -6.17 10.98 -13.25
C ILE A 106 -5.68 12.24 -13.99
N GLU A 107 -5.56 13.36 -13.30
CA GLU A 107 -5.04 14.61 -13.88
C GLU A 107 -3.64 14.39 -14.41
N ARG A 108 -2.76 13.76 -13.62
CA ARG A 108 -1.40 13.41 -14.06
C ARG A 108 -1.38 12.41 -15.21
N LEU A 109 -2.32 11.47 -15.23
CA LEU A 109 -2.44 10.52 -16.36
C LEU A 109 -2.79 11.26 -17.67
N LEU A 110 -3.63 12.27 -17.58
CA LEU A 110 -4.05 13.05 -18.76
C LEU A 110 -2.94 14.00 -19.24
N ASP A 111 -2.24 14.65 -18.31
CA ASP A 111 -1.24 15.67 -18.59
C ASP A 111 0.12 15.08 -18.96
N ASP A 112 0.60 14.11 -18.14
CA ASP A 112 1.96 13.59 -18.21
C ASP A 112 2.06 12.20 -18.90
N GLY A 113 0.93 11.52 -19.08
CA GLY A 113 0.85 10.16 -19.63
C GLY A 113 1.14 9.05 -18.62
N LEU A 114 0.82 7.81 -19.03
CA LEU A 114 0.86 6.62 -18.16
C LEU A 114 2.28 6.33 -17.66
N ARG A 115 3.29 6.39 -18.55
CA ARG A 115 4.69 6.12 -18.20
C ARG A 115 5.19 7.06 -17.09
N SER A 116 4.90 8.35 -17.19
CA SER A 116 5.32 9.35 -16.20
C SER A 116 4.67 9.10 -14.84
N VAL A 117 3.38 8.74 -14.83
CA VAL A 117 2.66 8.35 -13.61
C VAL A 117 3.32 7.13 -12.97
N LEU A 118 3.58 6.06 -13.75
CA LEU A 118 4.20 4.83 -13.25
C LEU A 118 5.59 5.11 -12.67
N HIS A 119 6.44 5.85 -13.38
CA HIS A 119 7.77 6.20 -12.90
C HIS A 119 7.72 6.97 -11.57
N ARG A 120 6.83 7.94 -11.44
CA ARG A 120 6.61 8.71 -10.20
C ARG A 120 6.17 7.82 -9.05
N VAL A 121 5.19 6.93 -9.29
CA VAL A 121 4.71 5.97 -8.29
C VAL A 121 5.85 5.07 -7.82
N VAL A 122 6.60 4.48 -8.75
CA VAL A 122 7.74 3.61 -8.43
C VAL A 122 8.82 4.35 -7.64
N THR A 123 9.14 5.58 -8.02
CA THR A 123 10.11 6.42 -7.29
C THR A 123 9.67 6.67 -5.84
N VAL A 124 8.40 7.01 -5.62
CA VAL A 124 7.85 7.19 -4.27
C VAL A 124 7.90 5.89 -3.47
N MET A 125 7.55 4.76 -4.10
CA MET A 125 7.57 3.44 -3.44
C MET A 125 8.98 3.04 -3.02
N LEU A 126 9.97 3.17 -3.91
CA LEU A 126 11.36 2.84 -3.61
C LEU A 126 11.93 3.74 -2.53
N ALA A 127 11.65 5.04 -2.56
CA ALA A 127 12.09 5.98 -1.53
C ALA A 127 11.52 5.60 -0.16
N ASN A 128 10.21 5.39 -0.06
CA ASN A 128 9.57 4.99 1.19
C ASN A 128 10.10 3.65 1.73
N PHE A 129 10.29 2.67 0.84
CA PHE A 129 10.81 1.37 1.27
C PHE A 129 12.24 1.46 1.76
N ARG A 130 13.12 2.27 1.14
CA ARG A 130 14.49 2.54 1.62
C ARG A 130 14.49 3.19 2.99
N GLU A 131 13.68 4.22 3.16
CA GLU A 131 13.57 4.97 4.41
C GLU A 131 13.09 4.09 5.56
N ASN A 132 12.19 3.13 5.30
CA ASN A 132 11.42 2.41 6.31
C ASN A 132 11.59 0.89 6.29
N ALA A 133 12.58 0.34 5.57
CA ALA A 133 12.74 -1.11 5.37
C ALA A 133 12.77 -1.90 6.69
N ALA A 134 13.39 -1.35 7.75
CA ALA A 134 13.47 -2.01 9.05
C ALA A 134 12.11 -2.05 9.76
N VAL A 135 11.29 -1.00 9.65
CA VAL A 135 9.94 -0.95 10.21
C VAL A 135 9.03 -1.97 9.49
N TYR A 136 9.08 -2.01 8.16
CA TYR A 136 8.36 -3.01 7.37
C TYR A 136 8.77 -4.43 7.75
N ARG A 137 10.07 -4.70 7.86
CA ARG A 137 10.59 -6.02 8.24
C ARG A 137 10.04 -6.48 9.60
N LEU A 138 10.10 -5.63 10.62
CA LEU A 138 9.59 -5.97 11.96
C LEU A 138 8.07 -6.13 11.96
N GLY A 139 7.36 -5.23 11.29
CA GLY A 139 5.90 -5.28 11.18
C GLY A 139 5.42 -6.54 10.46
N LEU A 140 6.01 -6.88 9.30
CA LEU A 140 5.68 -8.08 8.53
C LEU A 140 6.04 -9.37 9.29
N ALA A 141 7.18 -9.41 9.99
CA ALA A 141 7.56 -10.54 10.83
C ALA A 141 6.57 -10.80 11.98
N SER A 142 5.84 -9.75 12.41
CA SER A 142 4.84 -9.87 13.48
C SER A 142 3.45 -10.28 12.98
N LEU A 143 3.20 -10.33 11.67
CA LEU A 143 1.88 -10.66 11.11
C LEU A 143 1.33 -12.02 11.55
N PRO A 144 2.13 -13.12 11.63
CA PRO A 144 1.60 -14.43 12.02
C PRO A 144 0.98 -14.41 13.42
N ASP A 145 1.59 -13.68 14.35
CA ASP A 145 1.25 -13.74 15.77
C ASP A 145 0.35 -12.59 16.23
N SER A 146 0.35 -11.46 15.52
CA SER A 146 -0.39 -10.25 15.89
C SER A 146 -1.66 -10.01 15.08
N PRO A 147 -2.85 -10.19 15.68
CA PRO A 147 -4.13 -9.81 15.04
C PRO A 147 -4.18 -8.31 14.69
N ARG A 148 -3.55 -7.47 15.51
CA ARG A 148 -3.51 -6.03 15.32
C ARG A 148 -2.67 -5.65 14.10
N MET A 149 -1.49 -6.24 13.93
CA MET A 149 -0.66 -6.02 12.74
C MET A 149 -1.39 -6.46 11.47
N ARG A 150 -2.07 -7.63 11.52
CA ARG A 150 -2.89 -8.09 10.39
C ARG A 150 -4.03 -7.13 10.04
N LEU A 151 -4.66 -6.49 11.05
CA LEU A 151 -5.73 -5.52 10.81
C LEU A 151 -5.19 -4.25 10.13
N ILE A 152 -4.07 -3.70 10.63
CA ILE A 152 -3.40 -2.53 10.05
C ILE A 152 -3.02 -2.82 8.60
N TRP A 153 -2.33 -3.92 8.37
CA TRP A 153 -1.86 -4.30 7.04
C TRP A 153 -3.03 -4.43 6.04
N ARG A 154 -4.05 -5.21 6.39
CA ARG A 154 -5.24 -5.41 5.52
C ARG A 154 -6.02 -4.13 5.27
N TYR A 155 -6.11 -3.25 6.26
CA TYR A 155 -6.77 -1.97 6.08
C TYR A 155 -6.06 -1.13 5.01
N HIS A 156 -4.75 -1.03 5.10
CA HIS A 156 -3.96 -0.23 4.17
C HIS A 156 -3.86 -0.87 2.78
N GLU A 157 -3.81 -2.20 2.67
CA GLU A 157 -3.92 -2.89 1.38
C GLU A 157 -5.27 -2.61 0.70
N HIS A 158 -6.36 -2.70 1.46
CA HIS A 158 -7.68 -2.37 0.93
C HIS A 158 -7.79 -0.90 0.50
N TYR A 159 -7.24 0.01 1.29
CA TYR A 159 -7.17 1.43 0.92
C TYR A 159 -6.38 1.64 -0.38
N ALA A 160 -5.23 0.99 -0.52
CA ALA A 160 -4.45 1.03 -1.74
C ALA A 160 -5.22 0.47 -2.94
N GLU A 161 -5.89 -0.67 -2.77
CA GLU A 161 -6.72 -1.27 -3.83
C GLU A 161 -7.84 -0.31 -4.28
N GLU A 162 -8.44 0.46 -3.37
CA GLU A 162 -9.51 1.40 -3.73
C GLU A 162 -9.01 2.57 -4.58
N TYR A 163 -7.87 3.20 -4.26
CA TYR A 163 -7.38 4.28 -5.11
C TYR A 163 -6.82 3.76 -6.44
N ILE A 164 -6.23 2.56 -6.48
CA ILE A 164 -5.82 1.91 -7.74
C ILE A 164 -7.05 1.61 -8.60
N ARG A 165 -8.11 1.06 -8.03
CA ARG A 165 -9.38 0.78 -8.72
C ARG A 165 -9.99 2.06 -9.31
N ARG A 166 -9.97 3.15 -8.54
CA ARG A 166 -10.42 4.46 -9.01
C ARG A 166 -9.58 4.94 -10.20
N PHE A 167 -8.26 4.86 -10.11
CA PHE A 167 -7.33 5.22 -11.18
C PHE A 167 -7.59 4.41 -12.46
N VAL A 168 -7.68 3.09 -12.35
CA VAL A 168 -7.94 2.18 -13.48
C VAL A 168 -9.28 2.52 -14.15
N ARG A 169 -10.34 2.69 -13.36
CA ARG A 169 -11.67 3.02 -13.88
C ARG A 169 -11.70 4.34 -14.63
N LEU A 170 -11.11 5.38 -14.06
CA LEU A 170 -11.05 6.71 -14.70
C LEU A 170 -10.13 6.70 -15.91
N GLY A 171 -9.01 6.00 -15.85
CA GLY A 171 -8.10 5.83 -16.98
C GLY A 171 -8.75 5.09 -18.17
N MET A 172 -9.56 4.07 -17.91
CA MET A 172 -10.38 3.39 -18.93
C MET A 172 -11.41 4.33 -19.54
N ALA A 173 -12.13 5.09 -18.70
CA ALA A 173 -13.12 6.06 -19.17
C ALA A 173 -12.50 7.18 -20.03
N ALA A 174 -11.25 7.56 -19.73
CA ALA A 174 -10.48 8.53 -20.51
C ALA A 174 -9.76 7.94 -21.74
N GLY A 175 -9.88 6.64 -22.00
CA GLY A 175 -9.17 5.95 -23.10
C GLY A 175 -7.65 5.89 -22.94
N ARG A 176 -7.14 6.10 -21.72
CA ARG A 176 -5.70 6.05 -21.39
C ARG A 176 -5.27 4.70 -20.84
N VAL A 177 -6.23 3.88 -20.40
CA VAL A 177 -6.02 2.51 -19.94
C VAL A 177 -6.91 1.60 -20.77
N ARG A 178 -6.42 0.41 -21.12
CA ARG A 178 -7.17 -0.58 -21.90
C ARG A 178 -8.45 -1.02 -21.19
N HIS A 179 -9.50 -1.28 -21.96
CA HIS A 179 -10.74 -1.85 -21.41
C HIS A 179 -10.51 -3.29 -20.93
N ALA A 180 -10.75 -3.52 -19.64
CA ALA A 180 -10.64 -4.81 -18.98
C ALA A 180 -11.56 -4.84 -17.73
N ASP A 181 -11.61 -5.95 -17.02
CA ASP A 181 -12.26 -6.00 -15.71
C ASP A 181 -11.49 -5.13 -14.70
N VAL A 182 -12.15 -4.11 -14.16
CA VAL A 182 -11.54 -3.09 -13.29
C VAL A 182 -10.97 -3.72 -12.01
N ASP A 183 -11.72 -4.63 -11.39
CA ASP A 183 -11.34 -5.24 -10.13
C ASP A 183 -10.11 -6.14 -10.30
N SER A 184 -10.12 -6.99 -11.31
CA SER A 184 -8.98 -7.87 -11.63
C SER A 184 -7.74 -7.07 -12.00
N THR A 185 -7.90 -5.99 -12.80
CA THR A 185 -6.79 -5.12 -13.19
C THR A 185 -6.19 -4.39 -11.98
N ALA A 186 -7.04 -3.87 -11.08
CA ALA A 186 -6.58 -3.19 -9.88
C ALA A 186 -5.85 -4.14 -8.93
N THR A 187 -6.39 -5.35 -8.70
CA THR A 187 -5.73 -6.37 -7.87
C THR A 187 -4.39 -6.80 -8.46
N LEU A 188 -4.31 -7.05 -9.78
CA LEU A 188 -3.04 -7.39 -10.42
C LEU A 188 -2.03 -6.26 -10.32
N LEU A 189 -2.45 -5.01 -10.54
CA LEU A 189 -1.57 -3.86 -10.41
C LEU A 189 -1.06 -3.68 -8.98
N LEU A 190 -1.91 -3.88 -7.97
CA LEU A 190 -1.49 -3.88 -6.57
C LEU A 190 -0.40 -4.94 -6.31
N VAL A 191 -0.62 -6.19 -6.75
CA VAL A 191 0.35 -7.29 -6.57
C VAL A 191 1.67 -7.00 -7.27
N ILE A 192 1.62 -6.49 -8.51
CA ILE A 192 2.82 -6.11 -9.27
C ILE A 192 3.60 -5.01 -8.54
N LEU A 193 2.92 -3.97 -8.06
CA LEU A 193 3.55 -2.87 -7.32
C LEU A 193 4.11 -3.33 -5.98
N GLN A 194 3.41 -4.21 -5.26
CA GLN A 194 3.93 -4.78 -4.00
C GLN A 194 5.24 -5.55 -4.19
N GLY A 195 5.49 -6.10 -5.39
CA GLY A 195 6.75 -6.71 -5.73
C GLY A 195 7.96 -5.77 -5.62
N LEU A 196 7.74 -4.46 -5.67
CA LEU A 196 8.78 -3.44 -5.47
C LEU A 196 9.23 -3.31 -4.00
N ASN A 197 8.49 -3.86 -3.05
CA ASN A 197 8.88 -3.93 -1.63
C ASN A 197 9.87 -5.09 -1.39
N ASN A 198 10.79 -5.31 -2.31
CA ASN A 198 11.80 -6.35 -2.24
C ASN A 198 13.15 -5.76 -1.85
N HIS A 199 13.82 -6.37 -0.86
CA HIS A 199 15.13 -5.92 -0.37
C HIS A 199 16.19 -5.84 -1.48
N SER A 200 16.12 -6.72 -2.47
CA SER A 200 17.04 -6.72 -3.63
C SER A 200 16.92 -5.47 -4.51
N LEU A 201 15.82 -4.71 -4.39
CA LEU A 201 15.59 -3.50 -5.17
C LEU A 201 16.10 -2.23 -4.44
N LEU A 202 16.49 -2.32 -3.17
CA LEU A 202 16.95 -1.17 -2.38
C LEU A 202 18.16 -0.44 -3.00
N PRO A 203 19.17 -1.13 -3.59
CA PRO A 203 20.31 -0.46 -4.19
C PRO A 203 20.06 0.09 -5.60
N LEU A 204 18.91 -0.22 -6.23
CA LEU A 204 18.66 0.16 -7.61
C LEU A 204 18.40 1.66 -7.76
N ASP A 205 18.97 2.24 -8.80
CA ASP A 205 18.66 3.60 -9.21
C ASP A 205 17.20 3.69 -9.70
N PRO A 206 16.37 4.63 -9.21
CA PRO A 206 15.02 4.85 -9.73
C PRO A 206 14.96 5.17 -11.22
N ASP A 207 16.01 5.80 -11.74
CA ASP A 207 16.17 6.14 -13.16
C ASP A 207 16.94 5.06 -13.95
N GLY A 208 17.31 3.96 -13.28
CA GLY A 208 18.10 2.87 -13.86
C GLY A 208 17.30 1.95 -14.77
N PRO A 209 18.00 1.10 -15.54
CA PRO A 209 17.39 0.26 -16.58
C PRO A 209 16.37 -0.75 -16.05
N VAL A 210 16.56 -1.28 -14.84
CA VAL A 210 15.62 -2.24 -14.23
C VAL A 210 14.26 -1.58 -13.96
N ILE A 211 14.28 -0.38 -13.41
CA ILE A 211 13.05 0.38 -13.12
C ILE A 211 12.41 0.86 -14.43
N SER A 212 13.19 1.28 -15.41
CA SER A 212 12.68 1.61 -16.73
C SER A 212 11.95 0.42 -17.37
N GLN A 213 12.54 -0.78 -17.36
CA GLN A 213 11.92 -2.00 -17.89
C GLN A 213 10.68 -2.40 -17.12
N PHE A 214 10.67 -2.21 -15.80
CA PHE A 214 9.48 -2.44 -14.98
C PHE A 214 8.34 -1.52 -15.40
N CYS A 215 8.62 -0.23 -15.59
CA CYS A 215 7.62 0.74 -16.07
C CYS A 215 7.11 0.37 -17.47
N ASP A 216 7.99 -0.06 -18.39
CA ASP A 216 7.61 -0.52 -19.73
C ASP A 216 6.67 -1.73 -19.68
N MET A 217 6.96 -2.68 -18.80
CA MET A 217 6.12 -3.87 -18.60
C MET A 217 4.72 -3.48 -18.11
N VAL A 218 4.64 -2.63 -17.09
CA VAL A 218 3.35 -2.19 -16.51
C VAL A 218 2.59 -1.30 -17.50
N GLU A 219 3.28 -0.42 -18.23
CA GLU A 219 2.68 0.40 -19.28
C GLU A 219 2.08 -0.48 -20.38
N THR A 220 2.83 -1.47 -20.88
CA THR A 220 2.33 -2.44 -21.88
C THR A 220 1.11 -3.20 -21.36
N PHE A 221 1.10 -3.57 -20.08
CA PHE A 221 -0.04 -4.24 -19.46
C PHE A 221 -1.29 -3.36 -19.40
N LEU A 222 -1.13 -2.06 -19.21
CA LEU A 222 -2.23 -1.10 -19.03
C LEU A 222 -2.59 -0.33 -20.31
N ALA A 223 -1.70 -0.23 -21.29
CA ALA A 223 -1.92 0.57 -22.49
C ALA A 223 -3.13 0.09 -23.31
N PRO A 224 -3.91 1.00 -23.90
CA PRO A 224 -4.93 0.64 -24.89
C PRO A 224 -4.33 -0.16 -26.03
N SER A 225 -5.07 -1.16 -26.55
CA SER A 225 -4.66 -1.85 -27.79
C SER A 225 -4.52 -0.82 -28.91
N ALA A 226 -3.44 -0.90 -29.67
CA ALA A 226 -3.31 -0.11 -30.90
C ALA A 226 -4.48 -0.46 -31.83
N THR A 227 -5.31 0.53 -32.14
CA THR A 227 -6.39 0.41 -33.13
C THR A 227 -5.83 0.45 -34.54
#